data_890a9d9f69b4ae13071969677f498311
#
_entry.id   890a9d9f69b4ae13071969677f498311
#
_cell.length_a   1.000
_cell.length_b   1.000
_cell.length_c   1.000
_cell.angle_alpha   90.00
_cell.angle_beta   90.00
_cell.angle_gamma   90.00
#
_symmetry.space_group_name_H-M   'P 1'
#
loop_
_entity.id
_entity.type
_entity.pdbx_description
1 polymer ?
#
loop_
_entity_poly.entity_id
_entity_poly.type
_entity_poly.pdbx_seq_one_letter_code
_entity_poly.pdbx_strand_id
1 'polypeptide(L)'
;MKPLFTLSILFCLLGTSYAVNPSGTLPVMYINTENNTPVTSKDTYLNATYYLDAKGIAGYENIGSAAAPLTMEIKGRGNYSWSGFNKKPYRIKLADKQPLMSMKKSKHFTLLAHADDAKDKKGYMRNGIGFEFSKMIGMAWTPEVKPLEVVMNGDYIGLYFLTEHIRVDKDRVNIVEQEDEETDAQKITGGWLIEIDNYDEDPHITLKEGE
;
A
#
# COMPACT_ATOMS: atom_id res chain seq x y z
N MET A 1 72.44 6.49 -12.63
CA MET A 1 71.08 5.91 -12.61
C MET A 1 70.24 6.80 -11.70
N LYS A 2 69.27 7.54 -12.26
CA LYS A 2 68.33 8.38 -11.46
C LYS A 2 67.04 7.56 -11.26
N PRO A 3 66.45 7.48 -10.07
CA PRO A 3 65.18 6.79 -9.86
C PRO A 3 64.01 7.64 -10.40
N LEU A 4 63.23 7.01 -11.24
CA LEU A 4 61.98 7.54 -11.76
C LEU A 4 60.93 7.40 -10.68
N PHE A 5 60.44 8.50 -10.08
CA PHE A 5 59.31 8.51 -9.19
C PHE A 5 58.01 8.51 -10.01
N THR A 6 57.29 7.41 -10.05
CA THR A 6 55.99 7.32 -10.66
C THR A 6 54.96 7.84 -9.66
N LEU A 7 54.40 9.01 -9.90
CA LEU A 7 53.33 9.61 -9.11
C LEU A 7 52.00 8.98 -9.58
N SER A 8 51.47 8.00 -8.82
CA SER A 8 50.14 7.44 -9.05
C SER A 8 49.09 8.40 -8.47
N ILE A 9 48.40 9.12 -9.34
CA ILE A 9 47.25 9.93 -8.98
C ILE A 9 46.04 9.00 -8.82
N LEU A 10 45.65 8.72 -7.60
CA LEU A 10 44.40 8.02 -7.26
C LEU A 10 43.23 8.98 -7.49
N PHE A 11 42.54 8.85 -8.62
CA PHE A 11 41.32 9.60 -8.90
C PHE A 11 40.17 9.00 -8.06
N CYS A 12 39.90 9.58 -6.90
CA CYS A 12 38.73 9.22 -6.11
C CYS A 12 37.50 9.85 -6.78
N LEU A 13 36.78 9.07 -7.59
CA LEU A 13 35.44 9.43 -8.09
C LEU A 13 34.49 9.50 -6.90
N LEU A 14 34.36 10.68 -6.32
CA LEU A 14 33.26 11.01 -5.43
C LEU A 14 31.97 11.03 -6.27
N GLY A 15 31.37 9.86 -6.41
CA GLY A 15 30.02 9.76 -6.92
C GLY A 15 29.07 10.47 -5.95
N THR A 16 28.59 11.65 -6.32
CA THR A 16 27.51 12.30 -5.61
C THR A 16 26.25 11.48 -5.87
N SER A 17 25.94 10.55 -4.97
CA SER A 17 24.61 9.96 -4.93
C SER A 17 23.64 11.05 -4.54
N TYR A 18 22.82 11.53 -5.47
CA TYR A 18 21.69 12.37 -5.13
C TYR A 18 20.70 11.48 -4.36
N ALA A 19 20.61 11.68 -3.06
CA ALA A 19 19.54 11.09 -2.28
C ALA A 19 18.21 11.62 -2.82
N VAL A 20 17.39 10.74 -3.36
CA VAL A 20 16.04 11.10 -3.78
C VAL A 20 15.22 11.26 -2.50
N ASN A 21 14.76 12.48 -2.24
CA ASN A 21 13.99 12.84 -1.06
C ASN A 21 12.52 13.03 -1.44
N PRO A 22 11.58 12.97 -0.47
CA PRO A 22 10.20 13.37 -0.67
C PRO A 22 10.07 14.76 -1.29
N SER A 23 9.06 14.94 -2.14
CA SER A 23 8.83 16.17 -2.92
C SER A 23 8.53 17.41 -2.05
N GLY A 24 8.05 17.19 -0.83
CA GLY A 24 7.58 18.26 0.06
C GLY A 24 6.17 18.77 -0.25
N THR A 25 5.52 18.26 -1.29
CA THR A 25 4.19 18.68 -1.75
C THR A 25 3.08 17.67 -1.44
N LEU A 26 3.44 16.46 -1.05
CA LEU A 26 2.51 15.39 -0.66
C LEU A 26 2.76 14.98 0.80
N PRO A 27 1.76 14.41 1.48
CA PRO A 27 1.99 13.76 2.77
C PRO A 27 3.04 12.67 2.64
N VAL A 28 3.80 12.47 3.70
CA VAL A 28 4.84 11.44 3.75
C VAL A 28 4.55 10.46 4.88
N MET A 29 4.45 9.18 4.55
CA MET A 29 4.41 8.11 5.53
C MET A 29 5.81 7.54 5.73
N TYR A 30 6.28 7.59 6.97
CA TYR A 30 7.55 6.99 7.39
C TYR A 30 7.25 5.66 8.04
N ILE A 31 7.91 4.62 7.58
CA ILE A 31 7.74 3.24 8.04
C ILE A 31 9.10 2.67 8.41
N ASN A 32 9.22 2.11 9.61
CA ASN A 32 10.42 1.40 10.02
C ASN A 32 10.04 0.00 10.47
N THR A 33 10.48 -1.00 9.74
CA THR A 33 10.34 -2.40 10.13
C THR A 33 11.29 -2.76 11.25
N GLU A 34 10.94 -3.74 12.05
CA GLU A 34 11.80 -4.21 13.12
C GLU A 34 13.16 -4.65 12.56
N ASN A 35 14.24 -4.12 13.16
CA ASN A 35 15.63 -4.33 12.72
C ASN A 35 15.89 -3.95 11.24
N ASN A 36 15.11 -3.04 10.67
CA ASN A 36 15.16 -2.67 9.24
C ASN A 36 15.00 -3.88 8.29
N THR A 37 14.29 -4.92 8.72
CA THR A 37 14.09 -6.14 7.94
C THR A 37 13.31 -5.83 6.65
N PRO A 38 13.81 -6.20 5.46
CA PRO A 38 13.09 -6.00 4.20
C PRO A 38 11.78 -6.76 4.15
N VAL A 39 10.72 -6.15 3.60
CA VAL A 39 9.43 -6.84 3.38
C VAL A 39 9.54 -7.69 2.13
N THR A 40 9.69 -9.00 2.29
CA THR A 40 9.90 -9.95 1.20
C THR A 40 8.77 -10.97 1.02
N SER A 41 7.79 -11.02 1.95
CA SER A 41 6.68 -11.98 1.93
C SER A 41 5.33 -11.28 1.80
N LYS A 42 4.40 -11.94 1.11
CA LYS A 42 2.97 -11.59 1.08
C LYS A 42 2.18 -12.26 2.22
N ASP A 43 2.73 -13.32 2.81
CA ASP A 43 2.01 -14.17 3.74
C ASP A 43 2.28 -13.78 5.19
N THR A 44 3.52 -13.41 5.48
CA THR A 44 3.97 -13.10 6.84
C THR A 44 4.04 -11.60 7.06
N TYR A 45 3.37 -11.13 8.13
CA TYR A 45 3.52 -9.77 8.61
C TYR A 45 4.82 -9.58 9.37
N LEU A 46 5.48 -8.44 9.14
CA LEU A 46 6.58 -7.93 9.95
C LEU A 46 6.06 -6.85 10.89
N ASN A 47 6.57 -6.84 12.12
CA ASN A 47 6.37 -5.71 13.02
C ASN A 47 7.04 -4.47 12.45
N ALA A 48 6.36 -3.33 12.60
CA ALA A 48 6.88 -2.05 12.16
C ALA A 48 6.34 -0.91 13.02
N THR A 49 6.97 0.23 12.89
CA THR A 49 6.45 1.50 13.39
C THR A 49 6.20 2.45 12.22
N TYR A 50 5.30 3.41 12.42
CA TYR A 50 5.02 4.43 11.41
C TYR A 50 4.67 5.77 12.03
N TYR A 51 4.83 6.81 11.24
CA TYR A 51 4.18 8.09 11.45
C TYR A 51 3.87 8.73 10.09
N LEU A 52 2.85 9.59 10.06
CA LEU A 52 2.41 10.33 8.88
C LEU A 52 2.65 11.83 9.12
N ASP A 53 3.45 12.42 8.28
CA ASP A 53 3.63 13.87 8.17
C ASP A 53 2.72 14.39 7.04
N ALA A 54 1.68 15.11 7.42
CA ALA A 54 0.70 15.68 6.49
C ALA A 54 1.22 16.90 5.71
N LYS A 55 2.43 17.37 5.98
CA LYS A 55 3.05 18.56 5.34
C LYS A 55 2.23 19.84 5.42
N GLY A 56 1.35 19.95 6.42
CA GLY A 56 0.46 21.10 6.57
C GLY A 56 -0.64 21.19 5.51
N ILE A 57 -0.90 20.11 4.78
CA ILE A 57 -1.95 20.09 3.76
C ILE A 57 -3.31 20.16 4.46
N ALA A 58 -4.13 21.10 4.03
CA ALA A 58 -5.46 21.33 4.60
C ALA A 58 -6.33 20.04 4.52
N GLY A 59 -6.97 19.70 5.62
CA GLY A 59 -7.82 18.51 5.74
C GLY A 59 -7.07 17.23 6.10
N TYR A 60 -5.75 17.25 6.25
CA TYR A 60 -4.96 16.12 6.74
C TYR A 60 -4.26 16.47 8.06
N GLU A 61 -4.18 15.50 8.94
CA GLU A 61 -3.53 15.63 10.24
C GLU A 61 -2.29 14.75 10.32
N ASN A 62 -1.30 15.21 11.08
CA ASN A 62 -0.16 14.38 11.44
C ASN A 62 -0.62 13.22 12.33
N ILE A 63 -0.09 12.04 12.11
CA ILE A 63 -0.36 10.84 12.92
C ILE A 63 0.96 10.33 13.48
N GLY A 64 1.13 10.38 14.78
CA GLY A 64 2.41 10.10 15.41
C GLY A 64 3.49 11.14 15.05
N SER A 65 4.73 10.80 15.32
CA SER A 65 5.91 11.62 14.96
C SER A 65 7.18 10.75 14.96
N ALA A 66 8.29 11.29 14.48
CA ALA A 66 9.58 10.59 14.55
C ALA A 66 10.01 10.27 16.01
N ALA A 67 9.66 11.13 16.97
CA ALA A 67 9.96 10.93 18.40
C ALA A 67 8.94 9.98 19.09
N ALA A 68 7.73 9.85 18.55
CA ALA A 68 6.66 9.00 19.07
C ALA A 68 5.92 8.29 17.92
N PRO A 69 6.56 7.35 17.22
CA PRO A 69 5.93 6.60 16.16
C PRO A 69 4.89 5.63 16.72
N LEU A 70 3.89 5.31 15.92
CA LEU A 70 2.87 4.33 16.26
C LEU A 70 3.24 2.94 15.73
N THR A 71 2.67 1.91 16.33
CA THR A 71 2.93 0.52 15.95
C THR A 71 1.99 0.05 14.86
N MET A 72 2.49 -0.79 13.98
CA MET A 72 1.73 -1.49 12.93
C MET A 72 2.43 -2.79 12.52
N GLU A 73 1.76 -3.54 11.68
CA GLU A 73 2.32 -4.69 10.95
C GLU A 73 2.27 -4.39 9.45
N ILE A 74 3.26 -4.89 8.69
CA ILE A 74 3.36 -4.70 7.24
C ILE A 74 3.71 -6.01 6.55
N LYS A 75 3.12 -6.25 5.37
CA LYS A 75 3.50 -7.34 4.46
C LYS A 75 3.34 -6.93 3.01
N GLY A 76 3.90 -7.71 2.10
CA GLY A 76 3.62 -7.59 0.68
C GLY A 76 2.16 -7.85 0.35
N ARG A 77 1.69 -7.41 -0.83
CA ARG A 77 0.35 -7.71 -1.34
C ARG A 77 0.33 -7.76 -2.86
N GLY A 78 -0.74 -8.36 -3.40
CA GLY A 78 -0.99 -8.48 -4.83
C GLY A 78 -0.34 -9.71 -5.44
N ASN A 79 -0.77 -10.08 -6.64
CA ASN A 79 -0.25 -11.20 -7.42
C ASN A 79 0.79 -10.68 -8.42
N TYR A 80 0.36 -10.34 -9.63
CA TYR A 80 1.25 -9.82 -10.66
C TYR A 80 1.95 -8.51 -10.24
N SER A 81 1.26 -7.61 -9.53
CA SER A 81 1.87 -6.38 -9.02
C SER A 81 3.00 -6.62 -8.01
N TRP A 82 3.00 -7.75 -7.32
CA TRP A 82 4.07 -8.15 -6.42
C TRP A 82 5.23 -8.84 -7.16
N SER A 83 4.93 -9.80 -8.04
CA SER A 83 5.95 -10.60 -8.73
C SER A 83 6.58 -9.87 -9.91
N GLY A 84 5.78 -9.12 -10.69
CA GLY A 84 6.16 -8.56 -11.99
C GLY A 84 6.86 -7.20 -11.95
N PHE A 85 6.83 -6.47 -10.83
CA PHE A 85 7.40 -5.12 -10.75
C PHE A 85 8.42 -5.00 -9.61
N ASN A 86 9.40 -4.09 -9.78
CA ASN A 86 10.38 -3.80 -8.73
C ASN A 86 9.73 -3.04 -7.58
N LYS A 87 8.89 -2.06 -7.89
CA LYS A 87 8.15 -1.29 -6.88
C LYS A 87 7.02 -2.13 -6.30
N LYS A 88 7.17 -2.51 -5.03
CA LYS A 88 6.28 -3.44 -4.36
C LYS A 88 5.09 -2.75 -3.68
N PRO A 89 3.87 -3.26 -3.84
CA PRO A 89 2.72 -2.83 -3.05
C PRO A 89 2.70 -3.53 -1.69
N TYR A 90 2.11 -2.85 -0.68
CA TYR A 90 2.09 -3.36 0.69
C TYR A 90 0.69 -3.35 1.29
N ARG A 91 0.44 -4.28 2.20
CA ARG A 91 -0.68 -4.26 3.12
C ARG A 91 -0.17 -3.86 4.50
N ILE A 92 -0.83 -2.88 5.12
CA ILE A 92 -0.51 -2.42 6.46
C ILE A 92 -1.70 -2.67 7.40
N LYS A 93 -1.38 -3.03 8.64
CA LYS A 93 -2.34 -3.28 9.70
C LYS A 93 -1.90 -2.51 10.94
N LEU A 94 -2.60 -1.45 11.26
CA LEU A 94 -2.31 -0.59 12.40
C LEU A 94 -2.68 -1.29 13.70
N ALA A 95 -1.95 -1.02 14.78
CA ALA A 95 -2.31 -1.52 16.11
C ALA A 95 -3.67 -0.98 16.56
N ASP A 96 -3.93 0.30 16.29
CA ASP A 96 -5.19 0.97 16.61
C ASP A 96 -5.84 1.57 15.36
N LYS A 97 -7.19 1.68 15.38
CA LYS A 97 -7.93 2.31 14.29
C LYS A 97 -7.59 3.79 14.19
N GLN A 98 -7.03 4.22 13.06
CA GLN A 98 -6.69 5.60 12.77
C GLN A 98 -7.41 6.12 11.51
N PRO A 99 -7.72 7.43 11.44
CA PRO A 99 -8.31 8.06 10.27
C PRO A 99 -7.21 8.59 9.33
N LEU A 100 -6.39 7.70 8.76
CA LEU A 100 -5.28 8.15 7.91
C LEU A 100 -5.80 9.03 6.76
N MET A 101 -5.22 10.23 6.61
CA MET A 101 -5.55 11.20 5.57
C MET A 101 -7.06 11.47 5.44
N SER A 102 -7.74 11.64 6.57
CA SER A 102 -9.20 11.89 6.72
C SER A 102 -10.11 10.77 6.21
N MET A 103 -9.56 9.60 5.87
CA MET A 103 -10.37 8.42 5.59
C MET A 103 -11.05 7.89 6.87
N LYS A 104 -12.09 7.09 6.71
CA LYS A 104 -12.76 6.45 7.85
C LYS A 104 -11.77 5.61 8.67
N LYS A 105 -11.90 5.67 10.00
CA LYS A 105 -11.02 4.92 10.91
C LYS A 105 -10.93 3.44 10.56
N SER A 106 -9.73 2.93 10.42
CA SER A 106 -9.45 1.52 10.17
C SER A 106 -8.12 1.11 10.80
N LYS A 107 -7.95 -0.20 10.98
CA LYS A 107 -6.64 -0.81 11.15
C LYS A 107 -6.02 -1.21 9.81
N HIS A 108 -6.82 -1.43 8.77
CA HIS A 108 -6.38 -2.06 7.53
C HIS A 108 -6.38 -1.06 6.37
N PHE A 109 -5.21 -0.85 5.81
CA PHE A 109 -4.99 -0.04 4.62
C PHE A 109 -4.03 -0.75 3.66
N THR A 110 -3.96 -0.23 2.46
CA THR A 110 -3.10 -0.74 1.40
C THR A 110 -2.30 0.40 0.79
N LEU A 111 -1.02 0.18 0.57
CA LEU A 111 -0.15 1.04 -0.21
C LEU A 111 -0.05 0.45 -1.61
N LEU A 112 -0.82 1.01 -2.55
CA LEU A 112 -0.81 0.58 -3.94
C LEU A 112 0.42 1.20 -4.62
N ALA A 113 1.28 0.33 -5.15
CA ALA A 113 2.36 0.73 -6.01
C ALA A 113 1.87 0.88 -7.45
N HIS A 114 2.52 1.75 -8.19
CA HIS A 114 2.33 1.86 -9.63
C HIS A 114 3.33 0.97 -10.35
N ALA A 115 2.95 0.47 -11.52
CA ALA A 115 3.87 -0.25 -12.38
C ALA A 115 5.09 0.65 -12.73
N ASP A 116 6.27 0.11 -12.56
CA ASP A 116 7.55 0.78 -12.81
C ASP A 116 8.28 0.23 -14.04
N ASP A 117 7.59 -0.57 -14.86
CA ASP A 117 8.16 -1.10 -16.06
C ASP A 117 8.29 -0.03 -17.17
N ALA A 118 9.22 -0.26 -18.09
CA ALA A 118 9.48 0.66 -19.20
C ALA A 118 8.29 0.79 -20.15
N LYS A 119 7.36 -0.15 -20.13
CA LYS A 119 6.20 -0.21 -21.02
C LYS A 119 5.01 0.56 -20.46
N ASP A 120 4.88 0.67 -19.13
CA ASP A 120 3.70 1.27 -18.47
C ASP A 120 4.02 2.47 -17.57
N LYS A 121 4.94 3.33 -17.97
CA LYS A 121 5.29 4.57 -17.24
C LYS A 121 4.12 5.54 -17.05
N LYS A 122 2.95 5.28 -17.62
CA LYS A 122 1.78 6.16 -17.64
C LYS A 122 0.65 5.70 -16.70
N GLY A 123 0.84 4.62 -15.95
CA GLY A 123 -0.22 3.98 -15.16
C GLY A 123 -0.58 4.65 -13.83
N TYR A 124 0.12 5.74 -13.42
CA TYR A 124 0.01 6.32 -12.08
C TYR A 124 -1.42 6.72 -11.66
N MET A 125 -2.25 7.18 -12.59
CA MET A 125 -3.60 7.66 -12.28
C MET A 125 -4.70 6.59 -12.44
N ARG A 126 -4.41 5.41 -12.98
CA ARG A 126 -5.45 4.40 -13.31
C ARG A 126 -6.32 4.04 -12.12
N ASN A 127 -5.71 3.70 -10.99
CA ASN A 127 -6.45 3.33 -9.78
C ASN A 127 -7.28 4.51 -9.25
N GLY A 128 -6.70 5.70 -9.19
CA GLY A 128 -7.40 6.90 -8.75
C GLY A 128 -8.62 7.21 -9.63
N ILE A 129 -8.43 7.19 -10.96
CA ILE A 129 -9.52 7.43 -11.93
C ILE A 129 -10.59 6.32 -11.81
N GLY A 130 -10.19 5.05 -11.68
CA GLY A 130 -11.12 3.94 -11.52
C GLY A 130 -11.99 4.08 -10.28
N PHE A 131 -11.42 4.44 -9.14
CA PHE A 131 -12.18 4.65 -7.90
C PHE A 131 -13.10 5.88 -7.99
N GLU A 132 -12.63 7.00 -8.55
CA GLU A 132 -13.51 8.17 -8.75
C GLU A 132 -14.65 7.87 -9.74
N PHE A 133 -14.36 7.15 -10.82
CA PHE A 133 -15.40 6.70 -11.74
C PHE A 133 -16.44 5.78 -11.05
N SER A 134 -15.99 4.85 -10.21
CA SER A 134 -16.89 3.99 -9.44
C SER A 134 -17.85 4.79 -8.54
N LYS A 135 -17.36 5.84 -7.89
CA LYS A 135 -18.21 6.77 -7.11
C LYS A 135 -19.21 7.49 -8.01
N MET A 136 -18.76 7.98 -9.18
CA MET A 136 -19.62 8.71 -10.13
C MET A 136 -20.78 7.86 -10.67
N ILE A 137 -20.57 6.57 -10.90
CA ILE A 137 -21.63 5.64 -11.35
C ILE A 137 -22.49 5.10 -10.21
N GLY A 138 -22.27 5.55 -8.97
CA GLY A 138 -23.10 5.20 -7.83
C GLY A 138 -22.88 3.80 -7.26
N MET A 139 -21.66 3.28 -7.33
CA MET A 139 -21.31 2.05 -6.60
C MET A 139 -21.65 2.20 -5.12
N ALA A 140 -22.23 1.17 -4.51
CA ALA A 140 -22.71 1.21 -3.12
C ALA A 140 -21.59 1.57 -2.13
N TRP A 141 -20.38 1.15 -2.41
CA TRP A 141 -19.16 1.57 -1.72
C TRP A 141 -17.97 1.48 -2.66
N THR A 142 -17.07 2.42 -2.52
CA THR A 142 -15.79 2.46 -3.24
C THR A 142 -14.70 2.87 -2.26
N PRO A 143 -13.55 2.20 -2.24
CA PRO A 143 -12.43 2.58 -1.38
C PRO A 143 -12.02 4.03 -1.61
N GLU A 144 -11.77 4.78 -0.54
CA GLU A 144 -11.06 6.04 -0.63
C GLU A 144 -9.61 5.78 -1.06
N VAL A 145 -9.07 6.71 -1.85
CA VAL A 145 -7.70 6.65 -2.34
C VAL A 145 -7.04 8.03 -2.20
N LYS A 146 -5.83 8.05 -1.63
CA LYS A 146 -5.08 9.30 -1.38
C LYS A 146 -3.63 9.11 -1.80
N PRO A 147 -3.06 10.03 -2.60
CA PRO A 147 -1.64 9.99 -2.95
C PRO A 147 -0.78 10.38 -1.74
N LEU A 148 0.28 9.66 -1.51
CA LEU A 148 1.31 9.99 -0.52
C LEU A 148 2.67 9.46 -0.95
N GLU A 149 3.71 9.99 -0.34
CA GLU A 149 5.07 9.49 -0.50
C GLU A 149 5.43 8.59 0.68
N VAL A 150 6.32 7.63 0.44
CA VAL A 150 6.73 6.66 1.46
C VAL A 150 8.24 6.67 1.63
N VAL A 151 8.67 6.74 2.88
CA VAL A 151 10.04 6.47 3.30
C VAL A 151 10.01 5.20 4.15
N MET A 152 10.77 4.18 3.76
CA MET A 152 10.82 2.90 4.46
C MET A 152 12.25 2.60 4.90
N ASN A 153 12.46 2.39 6.20
CA ASN A 153 13.78 2.13 6.79
C ASN A 153 14.83 3.20 6.42
N GLY A 154 14.40 4.46 6.31
CA GLY A 154 15.24 5.58 5.89
C GLY A 154 15.34 5.79 4.38
N ASP A 155 14.92 4.84 3.56
CA ASP A 155 14.98 4.94 2.10
C ASP A 155 13.67 5.51 1.54
N TYR A 156 13.78 6.51 0.66
CA TYR A 156 12.64 7.02 -0.08
C TYR A 156 12.23 6.05 -1.18
N ILE A 157 11.10 5.41 -1.03
CA ILE A 157 10.58 4.42 -2.00
C ILE A 157 9.51 4.98 -2.95
N GLY A 158 9.26 6.29 -2.87
CA GLY A 158 8.49 7.06 -3.85
C GLY A 158 7.00 7.20 -3.57
N LEU A 159 6.26 7.57 -4.62
CA LEU A 159 4.82 7.81 -4.59
C LEU A 159 4.02 6.51 -4.51
N TYR A 160 3.05 6.47 -3.59
CA TYR A 160 2.06 5.41 -3.45
C TYR A 160 0.65 6.00 -3.41
N PHE A 161 -0.35 5.16 -3.64
CA PHE A 161 -1.72 5.45 -3.24
C PHE A 161 -2.05 4.69 -1.97
N LEU A 162 -2.32 5.43 -0.89
CA LEU A 162 -2.92 4.87 0.31
C LEU A 162 -4.42 4.67 0.03
N THR A 163 -4.92 3.48 0.25
CA THR A 163 -6.33 3.15 0.04
C THR A 163 -6.86 2.28 1.17
N GLU A 164 -8.16 2.35 1.39
CA GLU A 164 -8.85 1.44 2.28
C GLU A 164 -8.76 0.01 1.77
N HIS A 165 -8.71 -0.94 2.70
CA HIS A 165 -8.81 -2.35 2.34
C HIS A 165 -10.28 -2.76 2.27
N ILE A 166 -10.66 -3.47 1.20
CA ILE A 166 -12.01 -4.00 1.01
C ILE A 166 -12.29 -5.01 2.11
N ARG A 167 -13.39 -4.81 2.83
CA ARG A 167 -13.86 -5.73 3.87
C ARG A 167 -15.29 -5.41 4.26
N VAL A 168 -15.97 -6.38 4.85
CA VAL A 168 -17.24 -6.16 5.53
C VAL A 168 -17.00 -5.28 6.77
N ASP A 169 -17.63 -4.14 6.82
CA ASP A 169 -17.56 -3.16 7.93
C ASP A 169 -18.64 -2.11 7.69
N LYS A 170 -19.25 -1.57 8.74
CA LYS A 170 -20.32 -0.56 8.65
C LYS A 170 -19.93 0.71 7.87
N ASP A 171 -18.66 1.06 7.87
CA ASP A 171 -18.11 2.22 7.16
C ASP A 171 -17.51 1.85 5.79
N ARG A 172 -17.65 0.59 5.36
CA ARG A 172 -17.13 0.05 4.08
C ARG A 172 -18.19 -0.75 3.34
N VAL A 173 -17.98 -2.05 3.15
CA VAL A 173 -19.02 -2.91 2.61
C VAL A 173 -19.99 -3.24 3.73
N ASN A 174 -21.08 -2.47 3.84
CA ASN A 174 -22.02 -2.55 4.95
C ASN A 174 -23.06 -3.65 4.69
N ILE A 175 -22.64 -4.88 4.88
CA ILE A 175 -23.48 -6.09 4.83
C ILE A 175 -23.32 -6.86 6.14
N VAL A 176 -24.18 -7.83 6.39
CA VAL A 176 -24.06 -8.73 7.54
C VAL A 176 -22.87 -9.67 7.28
N GLU A 177 -21.90 -9.68 8.19
CA GLU A 177 -20.81 -10.66 8.17
C GLU A 177 -21.38 -12.03 8.56
N GLN A 178 -21.13 -13.03 7.73
CA GLN A 178 -21.63 -14.39 7.94
C GLN A 178 -20.52 -15.23 8.54
N GLU A 179 -20.89 -16.08 9.50
CA GLU A 179 -20.00 -17.09 10.06
C GLU A 179 -20.04 -18.35 9.17
N ASP A 180 -18.97 -19.15 9.16
CA ASP A 180 -18.82 -20.32 8.29
C ASP A 180 -19.97 -21.34 8.39
N GLU A 181 -20.62 -21.45 9.55
CA GLU A 181 -21.73 -22.37 9.79
C GLU A 181 -23.08 -21.65 9.95
N GLU A 182 -23.24 -20.44 9.43
CA GLU A 182 -24.47 -19.68 9.57
C GLU A 182 -25.63 -20.35 8.82
N THR A 183 -26.69 -20.64 9.52
CA THR A 183 -27.91 -21.28 8.99
C THR A 183 -29.15 -20.41 9.06
N ASP A 184 -29.06 -19.23 9.67
CA ASP A 184 -30.18 -18.29 9.76
C ASP A 184 -30.50 -17.72 8.36
N ALA A 185 -31.68 -18.08 7.84
CA ALA A 185 -32.13 -17.66 6.52
C ALA A 185 -32.13 -16.13 6.34
N GLN A 186 -32.38 -15.35 7.38
CA GLN A 186 -32.34 -13.88 7.28
C GLN A 186 -30.93 -13.34 7.14
N LYS A 187 -29.95 -13.99 7.73
CA LYS A 187 -28.54 -13.59 7.63
C LYS A 187 -27.92 -14.02 6.31
N ILE A 188 -28.29 -15.23 5.80
CA ILE A 188 -27.71 -15.74 4.56
C ILE A 188 -28.40 -15.21 3.30
N THR A 189 -29.55 -14.56 3.38
CA THR A 189 -30.30 -14.04 2.22
C THR A 189 -29.93 -12.60 1.83
N GLY A 190 -29.15 -11.88 2.61
CA GLY A 190 -28.93 -10.43 2.39
C GLY A 190 -27.47 -10.00 2.30
N GLY A 191 -27.09 -9.44 1.15
CA GLY A 191 -25.79 -8.79 0.95
C GLY A 191 -24.61 -9.76 0.82
N TRP A 192 -24.03 -9.82 -0.38
CA TRP A 192 -22.90 -10.69 -0.68
C TRP A 192 -21.71 -9.84 -1.12
N LEU A 193 -20.52 -10.11 -0.56
CA LEU A 193 -19.25 -9.64 -1.08
C LEU A 193 -18.59 -10.83 -1.81
N ILE A 194 -18.56 -10.77 -3.13
CA ILE A 194 -18.01 -11.81 -3.96
C ILE A 194 -16.66 -11.36 -4.50
N GLU A 195 -15.64 -12.19 -4.37
CA GLU A 195 -14.34 -12.02 -5.00
C GLU A 195 -14.24 -13.03 -6.16
N ILE A 196 -13.87 -12.53 -7.34
CA ILE A 196 -13.54 -13.36 -8.50
C ILE A 196 -12.03 -13.26 -8.67
N ASP A 197 -11.32 -14.34 -8.38
CA ASP A 197 -9.87 -14.41 -8.47
C ASP A 197 -9.41 -15.59 -9.34
N ASN A 198 -8.15 -15.59 -9.74
CA ASN A 198 -7.53 -16.60 -10.60
C ASN A 198 -6.73 -17.63 -9.79
N TYR A 199 -7.21 -18.05 -8.64
CA TYR A 199 -6.59 -19.12 -7.89
C TYR A 199 -7.15 -20.47 -8.34
N ASP A 200 -6.29 -21.31 -8.92
CA ASP A 200 -6.65 -22.67 -9.36
C ASP A 200 -7.02 -23.61 -8.20
N GLU A 201 -6.75 -23.19 -6.96
CA GLU A 201 -6.99 -23.97 -5.73
C GLU A 201 -8.38 -23.72 -5.13
N ASP A 202 -9.06 -22.66 -5.55
CA ASP A 202 -10.39 -22.35 -5.05
C ASP A 202 -11.49 -23.20 -5.71
N PRO A 203 -12.54 -23.59 -4.98
CA PRO A 203 -13.69 -24.23 -5.56
C PRO A 203 -14.31 -23.35 -6.65
N HIS A 204 -14.40 -23.85 -7.88
CA HIS A 204 -15.02 -23.10 -8.96
C HIS A 204 -16.36 -23.69 -9.36
N ILE A 205 -17.27 -22.79 -9.69
CA ILE A 205 -18.55 -23.16 -10.29
C ILE A 205 -18.35 -23.12 -11.81
N THR A 206 -18.46 -24.26 -12.44
CA THR A 206 -18.50 -24.32 -13.90
C THR A 206 -19.95 -24.07 -14.36
N LEU A 207 -20.18 -22.92 -14.96
CA LEU A 207 -21.46 -22.63 -15.62
C LEU A 207 -21.52 -23.41 -16.93
N LYS A 208 -22.59 -24.15 -17.12
CA LYS A 208 -22.87 -24.79 -18.44
C LYS A 208 -23.39 -23.70 -19.38
N GLU A 209 -22.95 -23.76 -20.64
CA GLU A 209 -23.48 -22.88 -21.68
C GLU A 209 -25.00 -23.13 -21.82
N GLY A 210 -25.82 -22.10 -21.55
CA GLY A 210 -27.27 -22.14 -21.70
C GLY A 210 -28.11 -22.25 -20.42
N GLU A 211 -27.51 -22.08 -19.21
CA GLU A 211 -28.25 -21.90 -17.95
C GLU A 211 -28.24 -20.45 -17.47
#